data_a1e96b7c8f634f22722e45eea816fc6f
#
_entry.id   a1e96b7c8f634f22722e45eea816fc6f
#
_cell.length_a   1.000
_cell.length_b   1.000
_cell.length_c   1.000
_cell.angle_alpha   90.00
_cell.angle_beta   90.00
_cell.angle_gamma   90.00
#
_symmetry.space_group_name_H-M   'P 1'
#
loop_
_entity.id
_entity.type
_entity.pdbx_description
1 polymer ?
#
loop_
_entity_poly.entity_id
_entity_poly.type
_entity_poly.pdbx_seq_one_letter_code
_entity_poly.pdbx_strand_id
1 'polypeptide(L)'
;MRGNHPSNDGFTLDPTWKPDGLIIDDAWKTHEGARLLAIPSLRGAIFTSTLPPTSFRIPHESVATDDRALAVAAAKLFLQHGLTNFAFIGTRGDERWCEARKRFFRATLKDAGFGLSVYKSPRSARKDWSEERKAMAEWIKSLPKPCGIWAAYDQRAMHVLDICRKNGISVPEQVQVLGVDDESYICEQTTPTLSSLAPDFESGGHAAAEALHAILTGRKMQERKLKIGIRDIMERLSTTDLSGSGNRVSRALDLIRRKANEGITVAAVIKQIGGSERLLEKNFSEVVGHSICREI
;
A
#
# COMPACT_ATOMS: atom_id res chain seq x y z
N MET A 1 -21.07 -3.97 -1.38
CA MET A 1 -20.65 -4.77 -0.21
C MET A 1 -19.93 -3.84 0.74
N ARG A 2 -20.35 -3.80 2.00
CA ARG A 2 -19.69 -3.02 3.05
C ARG A 2 -18.32 -3.64 3.25
N GLY A 3 -17.23 -2.89 3.03
CA GLY A 3 -15.91 -3.26 3.52
C GLY A 3 -15.95 -3.16 5.05
N ASN A 4 -16.48 -4.19 5.68
CA ASN A 4 -16.23 -4.42 7.07
C ASN A 4 -14.75 -4.84 7.15
N HIS A 5 -13.88 -3.99 7.72
CA HIS A 5 -12.98 -4.57 8.70
C HIS A 5 -13.86 -5.49 9.54
N PRO A 6 -13.49 -6.75 9.75
CA PRO A 6 -14.26 -7.58 10.66
C PRO A 6 -14.36 -6.75 11.94
N SER A 7 -15.59 -6.32 12.26
CA SER A 7 -15.88 -5.84 13.59
C SER A 7 -15.38 -6.96 14.49
N ASN A 8 -14.45 -6.66 15.39
CA ASN A 8 -13.87 -7.59 16.36
C ASN A 8 -14.91 -8.05 17.39
N ASP A 9 -16.16 -8.19 16.96
CA ASP A 9 -17.30 -8.56 17.78
C ASP A 9 -17.31 -10.07 18.15
N GLY A 10 -16.25 -10.80 17.80
CA GLY A 10 -16.15 -12.23 18.05
C GLY A 10 -14.91 -12.69 18.83
N PHE A 11 -14.00 -11.78 19.21
CA PHE A 11 -12.86 -12.17 20.03
C PHE A 11 -13.23 -12.15 21.50
N THR A 12 -13.49 -13.32 22.06
CA THR A 12 -13.69 -13.49 23.52
C THR A 12 -12.38 -13.95 24.14
N LEU A 13 -11.83 -13.13 25.04
CA LEU A 13 -10.66 -13.53 25.83
C LEU A 13 -11.02 -14.72 26.70
N ASP A 14 -10.24 -15.81 26.57
CA ASP A 14 -10.29 -16.90 27.53
C ASP A 14 -9.87 -16.37 28.92
N PRO A 15 -10.73 -16.42 29.94
CA PRO A 15 -10.42 -15.89 31.25
C PRO A 15 -9.28 -16.65 31.96
N THR A 16 -8.93 -17.84 31.46
CA THR A 16 -7.82 -18.63 31.98
C THR A 16 -6.48 -18.27 31.36
N TRP A 17 -6.49 -17.50 30.25
CA TRP A 17 -5.27 -17.10 29.56
C TRP A 17 -4.48 -16.06 30.36
N LYS A 18 -3.24 -16.40 30.68
CA LYS A 18 -2.33 -15.59 31.50
C LYS A 18 -1.02 -15.34 30.78
N PRO A 19 -0.98 -14.48 29.77
CA PRO A 19 0.25 -14.15 29.06
C PRO A 19 1.19 -13.34 29.94
N ASP A 20 2.50 -13.62 29.86
CA ASP A 20 3.53 -12.75 30.43
C ASP A 20 3.78 -11.51 29.57
N GLY A 21 3.59 -11.60 28.25
CA GLY A 21 3.86 -10.53 27.31
C GLY A 21 2.93 -10.52 26.11
N LEU A 22 2.79 -9.36 25.47
CA LEU A 22 1.95 -9.15 24.30
C LEU A 22 2.73 -8.42 23.20
N ILE A 23 2.50 -8.85 21.95
CA ILE A 23 2.76 -8.03 20.75
C ILE A 23 1.38 -7.67 20.23
N ILE A 24 1.06 -6.37 20.16
CA ILE A 24 -0.26 -5.88 19.85
C ILE A 24 -0.21 -4.69 18.89
N ASP A 25 -1.07 -4.70 17.89
CA ASP A 25 -1.30 -3.58 16.97
C ASP A 25 -2.32 -2.58 17.52
N ASP A 26 -3.00 -1.84 16.67
CA ASP A 26 -4.00 -0.85 17.09
C ASP A 26 -5.33 -1.48 17.57
N ALA A 27 -5.45 -2.81 17.59
CA ALA A 27 -6.60 -3.53 18.16
C ALA A 27 -6.82 -3.20 19.64
N TRP A 28 -5.77 -2.76 20.37
CA TRP A 28 -5.93 -2.28 21.74
C TRP A 28 -6.90 -1.10 21.90
N LYS A 29 -7.21 -0.38 20.83
CA LYS A 29 -8.17 0.72 20.80
C LYS A 29 -9.62 0.24 20.86
N THR A 30 -9.87 -1.03 20.62
CA THR A 30 -11.18 -1.66 20.80
C THR A 30 -11.45 -1.95 22.26
N HIS A 31 -12.71 -2.19 22.62
CA HIS A 31 -13.08 -2.56 23.97
C HIS A 31 -12.37 -3.84 24.44
N GLU A 32 -12.36 -4.89 23.60
CA GLU A 32 -11.70 -6.16 23.91
C GLU A 32 -10.17 -6.02 23.96
N GLY A 33 -9.58 -5.25 23.03
CA GLY A 33 -8.16 -4.97 23.04
C GLY A 33 -7.69 -4.21 24.28
N ALA A 34 -8.52 -3.28 24.79
CA ALA A 34 -8.23 -2.59 26.06
C ALA A 34 -8.19 -3.57 27.25
N ARG A 35 -9.00 -4.61 27.23
CA ARG A 35 -8.99 -5.67 28.27
C ARG A 35 -7.68 -6.48 28.24
N LEU A 36 -7.08 -6.69 27.05
CA LEU A 36 -5.76 -7.34 26.94
C LEU A 36 -4.70 -6.59 27.73
N LEU A 37 -4.72 -5.27 27.68
CA LEU A 37 -3.76 -4.42 28.38
C LEU A 37 -3.97 -4.39 29.90
N ALA A 38 -5.12 -4.88 30.39
CA ALA A 38 -5.47 -4.94 31.81
C ALA A 38 -5.25 -6.34 32.42
N ILE A 39 -4.70 -7.30 31.69
CA ILE A 39 -4.44 -8.65 32.21
C ILE A 39 -3.42 -8.60 33.33
N PRO A 40 -3.72 -9.14 34.53
CA PRO A 40 -2.83 -9.01 35.71
C PRO A 40 -1.47 -9.70 35.56
N SER A 41 -1.37 -10.74 34.74
CA SER A 41 -0.11 -11.48 34.51
C SER A 41 0.83 -10.76 33.56
N LEU A 42 0.38 -9.70 32.88
CA LEU A 42 1.16 -9.02 31.85
C LEU A 42 2.37 -8.30 32.46
N ARG A 43 3.56 -8.61 31.95
CA ARG A 43 4.86 -8.09 32.41
C ARG A 43 5.56 -7.25 31.35
N GLY A 44 5.15 -7.35 30.08
CA GLY A 44 5.73 -6.60 28.97
C GLY A 44 4.81 -6.51 27.78
N ALA A 45 4.96 -5.46 26.97
CA ALA A 45 4.21 -5.30 25.72
C ALA A 45 5.05 -4.65 24.61
N ILE A 46 4.79 -5.06 23.38
CA ILE A 46 5.29 -4.39 22.18
C ILE A 46 4.09 -3.88 21.39
N PHE A 47 4.09 -2.60 21.05
CA PHE A 47 3.08 -1.98 20.22
C PHE A 47 3.58 -1.86 18.79
N THR A 48 2.86 -2.46 17.83
CA THR A 48 3.21 -2.37 16.41
C THR A 48 2.37 -1.27 15.75
N SER A 49 3.03 -0.38 15.01
CA SER A 49 2.39 0.71 14.24
C SER A 49 1.55 1.72 15.04
N THR A 50 1.53 1.61 16.35
CA THR A 50 0.74 2.47 17.26
C THR A 50 1.52 2.81 18.53
N LEU A 51 1.02 3.78 19.28
CA LEU A 51 1.53 4.09 20.61
C LEU A 51 0.59 3.53 21.68
N PRO A 52 1.11 3.12 22.85
CA PRO A 52 0.29 2.69 23.96
C PRO A 52 -0.62 3.82 24.46
N PRO A 53 -1.69 3.49 25.18
CA PRO A 53 -2.45 4.49 25.91
C PRO A 53 -1.57 5.18 26.95
N THR A 54 -1.79 6.47 27.18
CA THR A 54 -1.02 7.29 28.12
C THR A 54 -1.08 6.77 29.58
N SER A 55 -2.08 5.98 29.90
CA SER A 55 -2.27 5.31 31.20
C SER A 55 -1.51 3.99 31.32
N PHE A 56 -0.95 3.46 30.25
CA PHE A 56 -0.23 2.17 30.28
C PHE A 56 1.11 2.31 31.04
N ARG A 57 1.36 1.44 32.02
CA ARG A 57 2.50 1.54 32.93
C ARG A 57 3.43 0.32 32.90
N ILE A 58 3.00 -0.76 32.25
CA ILE A 58 3.82 -1.96 32.10
C ILE A 58 5.00 -1.63 31.16
N PRO A 59 6.19 -2.18 31.39
CA PRO A 59 7.32 -2.02 30.49
C PRO A 59 6.95 -2.34 29.03
N HIS A 60 7.27 -1.44 28.12
CA HIS A 60 6.87 -1.59 26.72
C HIS A 60 7.82 -0.86 25.77
N GLU A 61 7.78 -1.31 24.53
CA GLU A 61 8.43 -0.68 23.37
C GLU A 61 7.44 -0.57 22.21
N SER A 62 7.84 0.18 21.18
CA SER A 62 7.05 0.31 19.96
C SER A 62 7.89 0.01 18.72
N VAL A 63 7.36 -0.81 17.84
CA VAL A 63 7.91 -1.13 16.53
C VAL A 63 7.01 -0.52 15.47
N ALA A 64 7.56 0.29 14.57
CA ALA A 64 6.77 0.92 13.52
C ALA A 64 7.56 0.99 12.20
N THR A 65 6.86 1.11 11.09
CA THR A 65 7.48 1.36 9.78
C THR A 65 8.28 2.65 9.78
N ASP A 66 9.38 2.68 9.03
CA ASP A 66 10.08 3.93 8.76
C ASP A 66 9.35 4.74 7.69
N ASP A 67 8.33 5.47 8.12
CA ASP A 67 7.49 6.28 7.24
C ASP A 67 8.29 7.34 6.44
N ARG A 68 9.45 7.76 6.95
CA ARG A 68 10.34 8.65 6.22
C ARG A 68 11.04 7.91 5.07
N ALA A 69 11.56 6.71 5.34
CA ALA A 69 12.20 5.91 4.31
C ALA A 69 11.21 5.56 3.20
N LEU A 70 9.98 5.13 3.56
CA LEU A 70 8.90 4.86 2.60
C LEU A 70 8.59 6.09 1.73
N ALA A 71 8.45 7.25 2.34
CA ALA A 71 8.14 8.48 1.62
C ALA A 71 9.26 8.92 0.66
N VAL A 72 10.52 8.79 1.09
CA VAL A 72 11.69 9.08 0.26
C VAL A 72 11.76 8.11 -0.92
N ALA A 73 11.51 6.82 -0.71
CA ALA A 73 11.51 5.81 -1.76
C ALA A 73 10.41 6.06 -2.79
N ALA A 74 9.18 6.36 -2.35
CA ALA A 74 8.07 6.72 -3.23
C ALA A 74 8.39 7.96 -4.10
N ALA A 75 8.95 9.01 -3.49
CA ALA A 75 9.32 10.22 -4.21
C ALA A 75 10.42 9.94 -5.24
N LYS A 76 11.46 9.19 -4.84
CA LYS A 76 12.57 8.84 -5.74
C LYS A 76 12.09 8.04 -6.94
N LEU A 77 11.23 7.03 -6.74
CA LEU A 77 10.67 6.23 -7.82
C LEU A 77 9.97 7.11 -8.86
N PHE A 78 9.04 7.94 -8.42
CA PHE A 78 8.31 8.81 -9.33
C PHE A 78 9.19 9.85 -10.03
N LEU A 79 10.20 10.40 -9.34
CA LEU A 79 11.16 11.33 -9.94
C LEU A 79 12.05 10.63 -10.97
N GLN A 80 12.48 9.39 -10.72
CA GLN A 80 13.22 8.56 -11.68
C GLN A 80 12.41 8.26 -12.94
N HIS A 81 11.08 8.15 -12.81
CA HIS A 81 10.15 8.01 -13.94
C HIS A 81 9.89 9.36 -14.66
N GLY A 82 10.54 10.43 -14.28
CA GLY A 82 10.41 11.74 -14.93
C GLY A 82 9.09 12.46 -14.63
N LEU A 83 8.33 12.01 -13.63
CA LEU A 83 7.09 12.67 -13.25
C LEU A 83 7.35 14.02 -12.58
N THR A 84 6.46 14.98 -12.87
CA THR A 84 6.49 16.34 -12.33
C THR A 84 5.24 16.70 -11.52
N ASN A 85 4.21 15.85 -11.56
CA ASN A 85 2.98 16.02 -10.80
C ASN A 85 2.81 14.85 -9.82
N PHE A 86 2.53 15.18 -8.57
CA PHE A 86 2.49 14.22 -7.49
C PHE A 86 1.25 14.38 -6.64
N ALA A 87 0.70 13.25 -6.23
CA ALA A 87 -0.48 13.21 -5.39
C ALA A 87 -0.34 12.17 -4.28
N PHE A 88 -1.00 12.40 -3.16
CA PHE A 88 -1.06 11.48 -2.03
C PHE A 88 -2.50 11.22 -1.63
N ILE A 89 -2.81 9.96 -1.40
CA ILE A 89 -4.11 9.55 -0.88
C ILE A 89 -3.92 8.71 0.38
N GLY A 90 -4.39 9.25 1.51
CA GLY A 90 -4.30 8.62 2.82
C GLY A 90 -5.51 7.77 3.18
N THR A 91 -5.55 7.43 4.46
CA THR A 91 -6.71 6.81 5.11
C THR A 91 -7.88 7.78 5.16
N ARG A 92 -9.04 7.28 5.63
CA ARG A 92 -10.21 8.12 5.92
C ARG A 92 -10.15 8.81 7.28
N GLY A 93 -9.23 8.35 8.13
CA GLY A 93 -8.98 8.87 9.46
C GLY A 93 -7.74 9.74 9.52
N ASP A 94 -7.37 10.09 10.75
CA ASP A 94 -6.21 10.94 11.04
C ASP A 94 -5.10 10.10 11.69
N GLU A 95 -4.83 8.90 11.14
CA GLU A 95 -3.80 7.99 11.65
C GLU A 95 -2.42 8.62 11.56
N ARG A 96 -1.69 8.60 12.68
CA ARG A 96 -0.40 9.29 12.83
C ARG A 96 0.65 8.81 11.81
N TRP A 97 0.68 7.53 11.50
CA TRP A 97 1.57 6.97 10.49
C TRP A 97 1.26 7.50 9.08
N CYS A 98 -0.03 7.62 8.75
CA CYS A 98 -0.46 8.15 7.45
C CYS A 98 -0.09 9.63 7.32
N GLU A 99 -0.29 10.43 8.37
CA GLU A 99 0.13 11.83 8.42
C GLU A 99 1.66 11.96 8.34
N ALA A 100 2.42 11.04 8.96
CA ALA A 100 3.88 11.02 8.86
C ALA A 100 4.33 10.73 7.42
N ARG A 101 3.77 9.71 6.76
CA ARG A 101 4.02 9.39 5.34
C ARG A 101 3.78 10.62 4.47
N LYS A 102 2.60 11.23 4.57
CA LYS A 102 2.23 12.44 3.82
C LYS A 102 3.20 13.59 4.04
N ARG A 103 3.57 13.86 5.29
CA ARG A 103 4.48 14.93 5.65
C ARG A 103 5.87 14.74 5.05
N PHE A 104 6.44 13.54 5.18
CA PHE A 104 7.77 13.25 4.64
C PHE A 104 7.77 13.23 3.11
N PHE A 105 6.73 12.71 2.47
CA PHE A 105 6.59 12.74 1.01
C PHE A 105 6.54 14.17 0.49
N ARG A 106 5.72 15.02 1.11
CA ARG A 106 5.66 16.45 0.78
C ARG A 106 7.00 17.14 0.95
N ALA A 107 7.72 16.87 2.04
CA ALA A 107 9.04 17.47 2.28
C ALA A 107 10.03 17.05 1.20
N THR A 108 10.12 15.75 0.89
CA THR A 108 11.05 15.24 -0.14
C THR A 108 10.76 15.83 -1.52
N LEU A 109 9.49 15.94 -1.91
CA LEU A 109 9.11 16.56 -3.18
C LEU A 109 9.40 18.07 -3.20
N LYS A 110 9.17 18.76 -2.09
CA LYS A 110 9.47 20.19 -1.95
C LYS A 110 10.98 20.45 -2.11
N ASP A 111 11.82 19.61 -1.51
CA ASP A 111 13.28 19.70 -1.65
C ASP A 111 13.74 19.48 -3.09
N ALA A 112 12.96 18.74 -3.89
CA ALA A 112 13.16 18.56 -5.32
C ALA A 112 12.47 19.64 -6.19
N GLY A 113 11.83 20.65 -5.60
CA GLY A 113 11.19 21.76 -6.32
C GLY A 113 9.73 21.50 -6.74
N PHE A 114 9.09 20.45 -6.23
CA PHE A 114 7.73 20.06 -6.64
C PHE A 114 6.68 20.22 -5.53
N GLY A 115 5.42 20.40 -5.96
CA GLY A 115 4.24 20.42 -5.08
C GLY A 115 3.64 19.03 -4.86
N LEU A 116 2.70 18.94 -3.92
CA LEU A 116 1.95 17.73 -3.62
C LEU A 116 0.46 18.02 -3.53
N SER A 117 -0.34 17.41 -4.40
CA SER A 117 -1.79 17.34 -4.28
C SER A 117 -2.19 16.28 -3.26
N VAL A 118 -3.11 16.60 -2.36
CA VAL A 118 -3.56 15.64 -1.32
C VAL A 118 -5.06 15.45 -1.41
N TYR A 119 -5.47 14.20 -1.53
CA TYR A 119 -6.88 13.86 -1.45
C TYR A 119 -7.43 14.11 -0.04
N LYS A 120 -8.55 14.79 0.03
CA LYS A 120 -9.30 15.01 1.28
C LYS A 120 -10.66 14.36 1.14
N SER A 121 -10.91 13.30 1.89
CA SER A 121 -12.22 12.66 1.93
C SER A 121 -13.27 13.64 2.45
N PRO A 122 -14.38 13.85 1.74
CA PRO A 122 -15.47 14.68 2.23
C PRO A 122 -16.05 14.11 3.54
N ARG A 123 -16.50 14.99 4.43
CA ARG A 123 -17.10 14.54 5.71
C ARG A 123 -18.33 13.65 5.49
N SER A 124 -19.16 13.95 4.49
CA SER A 124 -20.31 13.14 4.08
C SER A 124 -19.93 11.73 3.66
N ALA A 125 -18.81 11.58 2.95
CA ALA A 125 -18.31 10.32 2.43
C ALA A 125 -17.74 9.38 3.51
N ARG A 126 -17.55 9.84 4.75
CA ARG A 126 -17.05 8.97 5.84
C ARG A 126 -17.96 7.79 6.13
N LYS A 127 -19.25 7.92 5.88
CA LYS A 127 -20.28 6.88 6.10
C LYS A 127 -20.77 6.21 4.81
N ASP A 128 -20.54 6.84 3.65
CA ASP A 128 -20.99 6.35 2.35
C ASP A 128 -19.80 6.16 1.37
N TRP A 129 -19.56 4.88 1.07
CA TRP A 129 -18.51 4.51 0.10
C TRP A 129 -18.82 4.97 -1.32
N SER A 130 -20.10 5.12 -1.69
CA SER A 130 -20.50 5.59 -3.02
C SER A 130 -20.09 7.05 -3.22
N GLU A 131 -20.33 7.89 -2.22
CA GLU A 131 -19.89 9.30 -2.25
C GLU A 131 -18.37 9.44 -2.24
N GLU A 132 -17.67 8.61 -1.46
CA GLU A 132 -16.21 8.59 -1.43
C GLU A 132 -15.64 8.29 -2.83
N ARG A 133 -16.20 7.29 -3.52
CA ARG A 133 -15.77 6.94 -4.89
C ARG A 133 -15.99 8.07 -5.88
N LYS A 134 -17.13 8.75 -5.81
CA LYS A 134 -17.42 9.90 -6.68
C LYS A 134 -16.43 11.04 -6.45
N ALA A 135 -16.23 11.42 -5.19
CA ALA A 135 -15.32 12.48 -4.81
C ALA A 135 -13.87 12.16 -5.23
N MET A 136 -13.44 10.91 -5.05
CA MET A 136 -12.11 10.46 -5.45
C MET A 136 -11.96 10.47 -6.98
N ALA A 137 -12.99 10.07 -7.72
CA ALA A 137 -12.98 10.10 -9.18
C ALA A 137 -12.82 11.53 -9.71
N GLU A 138 -13.58 12.48 -9.20
CA GLU A 138 -13.47 13.88 -9.58
C GLU A 138 -12.11 14.48 -9.21
N TRP A 139 -11.57 14.13 -8.05
CA TRP A 139 -10.24 14.56 -7.67
C TRP A 139 -9.16 13.99 -8.60
N ILE A 140 -9.18 12.68 -8.94
CA ILE A 140 -8.21 12.09 -9.85
C ILE A 140 -8.30 12.72 -11.25
N LYS A 141 -9.52 13.00 -11.73
CA LYS A 141 -9.71 13.70 -13.02
C LYS A 141 -9.09 15.10 -13.00
N SER A 142 -9.18 15.83 -11.90
CA SER A 142 -8.66 17.18 -11.76
C SER A 142 -7.14 17.27 -11.66
N LEU A 143 -6.45 16.17 -11.37
CA LEU A 143 -4.99 16.17 -11.29
C LEU A 143 -4.35 16.44 -12.65
N PRO A 144 -3.30 17.27 -12.73
CA PRO A 144 -2.51 17.40 -13.96
C PRO A 144 -1.84 16.07 -14.28
N LYS A 145 -1.68 15.76 -15.57
CA LYS A 145 -1.15 14.48 -16.05
C LYS A 145 0.09 14.67 -16.91
N PRO A 146 1.05 13.73 -16.89
CA PRO A 146 1.08 12.51 -16.09
C PRO A 146 1.28 12.82 -14.60
N CYS A 147 0.75 11.96 -13.71
CA CYS A 147 0.77 12.15 -12.26
C CYS A 147 1.12 10.86 -11.52
N GLY A 148 2.01 10.94 -10.53
CA GLY A 148 2.27 9.84 -9.59
C GLY A 148 1.39 9.95 -8.34
N ILE A 149 0.53 8.97 -8.11
CA ILE A 149 -0.30 8.88 -6.90
C ILE A 149 0.32 7.86 -5.95
N TRP A 150 0.82 8.32 -4.81
CA TRP A 150 1.21 7.45 -3.71
C TRP A 150 0.02 7.25 -2.76
N ALA A 151 -0.46 6.01 -2.68
CA ALA A 151 -1.46 5.61 -1.71
C ALA A 151 -0.80 5.12 -0.43
N ALA A 152 -1.39 5.46 0.71
CA ALA A 152 -0.80 5.16 2.00
C ALA A 152 -0.65 3.65 2.29
N TYR A 153 -1.43 2.78 1.62
CA TYR A 153 -1.39 1.32 1.72
C TYR A 153 -2.06 0.69 0.49
N ASP A 154 -1.83 -0.61 0.25
CA ASP A 154 -2.22 -1.30 -0.99
C ASP A 154 -3.74 -1.31 -1.24
N GLN A 155 -4.55 -1.54 -0.22
CA GLN A 155 -6.01 -1.50 -0.39
C GLN A 155 -6.49 -0.12 -0.86
N ARG A 156 -5.83 0.96 -0.42
CA ARG A 156 -6.15 2.31 -0.88
C ARG A 156 -5.72 2.53 -2.33
N ALA A 157 -4.57 1.99 -2.71
CA ALA A 157 -4.10 1.99 -4.10
C ALA A 157 -5.04 1.19 -5.02
N MET A 158 -5.51 0.03 -4.60
CA MET A 158 -6.51 -0.76 -5.32
C MET A 158 -7.78 0.06 -5.60
N HIS A 159 -8.26 0.84 -4.65
CA HIS A 159 -9.41 1.73 -4.88
C HIS A 159 -9.11 2.79 -5.94
N VAL A 160 -7.90 3.36 -5.97
CA VAL A 160 -7.48 4.31 -7.01
C VAL A 160 -7.49 3.64 -8.39
N LEU A 161 -6.90 2.44 -8.50
CA LEU A 161 -6.88 1.67 -9.75
C LEU A 161 -8.29 1.35 -10.26
N ASP A 162 -9.20 0.90 -9.38
CA ASP A 162 -10.59 0.61 -9.75
C ASP A 162 -11.32 1.87 -10.26
N ILE A 163 -11.07 3.01 -9.64
CA ILE A 163 -11.64 4.30 -10.06
C ILE A 163 -11.06 4.73 -11.39
N CYS A 164 -9.75 4.64 -11.59
CA CYS A 164 -9.12 4.95 -12.87
C CYS A 164 -9.72 4.10 -13.99
N ARG A 165 -9.80 2.78 -13.80
CA ARG A 165 -10.39 1.84 -14.75
C ARG A 165 -11.83 2.19 -15.11
N LYS A 166 -12.69 2.50 -14.12
CA LYS A 166 -14.11 2.84 -14.34
C LYS A 166 -14.32 4.18 -15.03
N ASN A 167 -13.34 5.06 -14.96
CA ASN A 167 -13.40 6.41 -15.55
C ASN A 167 -12.54 6.58 -16.82
N GLY A 168 -11.99 5.48 -17.35
CA GLY A 168 -11.17 5.52 -18.57
C GLY A 168 -9.83 6.25 -18.42
N ILE A 169 -9.31 6.35 -17.19
CA ILE A 169 -8.00 6.95 -16.92
C ILE A 169 -6.94 5.85 -17.05
N SER A 170 -6.02 6.04 -17.98
CA SER A 170 -4.97 5.05 -18.24
C SER A 170 -3.93 5.03 -17.13
N VAL A 171 -3.61 3.81 -16.65
CA VAL A 171 -2.54 3.53 -15.71
C VAL A 171 -1.58 2.57 -16.40
N PRO A 172 -0.32 2.88 -16.51
CA PRO A 172 0.44 3.97 -15.85
C PRO A 172 0.55 5.28 -16.65
N GLU A 173 0.04 5.38 -17.89
CA GLU A 173 0.36 6.47 -18.82
C GLU A 173 -0.10 7.85 -18.32
N GLN A 174 -1.34 7.93 -17.84
CA GLN A 174 -1.88 9.18 -17.29
C GLN A 174 -1.65 9.30 -15.78
N VAL A 175 -1.71 8.16 -15.08
CA VAL A 175 -1.54 8.11 -13.64
C VAL A 175 -0.73 6.87 -13.27
N GLN A 176 0.43 7.07 -12.64
CA GLN A 176 1.12 5.98 -11.96
C GLN A 176 0.58 5.84 -10.54
N VAL A 177 0.41 4.59 -10.08
CA VAL A 177 -0.13 4.30 -8.73
C VAL A 177 0.82 3.41 -7.97
N LEU A 178 1.24 3.85 -6.79
CA LEU A 178 2.14 3.13 -5.89
C LEU A 178 1.44 2.89 -4.55
N GLY A 179 1.47 1.64 -4.08
CA GLY A 179 1.00 1.23 -2.76
C GLY A 179 2.10 1.10 -1.71
N VAL A 180 1.75 0.52 -0.59
CA VAL A 180 2.65 0.10 0.49
C VAL A 180 2.07 -1.18 1.10
N ASP A 181 2.91 -2.07 1.55
CA ASP A 181 2.76 -3.33 2.28
C ASP A 181 3.07 -4.57 1.43
N ASP A 182 2.99 -4.46 0.09
CA ASP A 182 3.20 -5.54 -0.87
C ASP A 182 2.32 -6.78 -0.58
N GLU A 183 1.04 -6.52 -0.31
CA GLU A 183 0.06 -7.58 -0.12
C GLU A 183 -0.23 -8.29 -1.45
N SER A 184 0.38 -9.45 -1.68
CA SER A 184 0.35 -10.17 -2.97
C SER A 184 -1.07 -10.42 -3.47
N TYR A 185 -2.01 -10.80 -2.58
CA TYR A 185 -3.41 -11.02 -2.94
C TYR A 185 -4.14 -9.74 -3.41
N ILE A 186 -3.63 -8.55 -3.09
CA ILE A 186 -4.12 -7.28 -3.64
C ILE A 186 -3.31 -6.93 -4.90
N CYS A 187 -1.99 -6.89 -4.78
CA CYS A 187 -1.11 -6.39 -5.81
C CYS A 187 -1.20 -7.16 -7.12
N GLU A 188 -1.36 -8.49 -7.05
CA GLU A 188 -1.41 -9.37 -8.23
C GLU A 188 -2.81 -9.45 -8.85
N GLN A 189 -3.87 -9.17 -8.10
CA GLN A 189 -5.25 -9.25 -8.59
C GLN A 189 -5.81 -7.93 -9.11
N THR A 190 -5.09 -6.83 -8.95
CA THR A 190 -5.50 -5.55 -9.54
C THR A 190 -5.21 -5.51 -11.04
N THR A 191 -5.91 -4.62 -11.75
CA THR A 191 -5.68 -4.36 -13.18
C THR A 191 -5.52 -2.85 -13.40
N PRO A 192 -4.28 -2.41 -13.79
CA PRO A 192 -3.02 -3.18 -13.87
C PRO A 192 -2.56 -3.69 -12.51
N THR A 193 -1.59 -4.65 -12.50
CA THR A 193 -0.99 -5.14 -11.25
C THR A 193 -0.30 -4.01 -10.50
N LEU A 194 -0.49 -3.97 -9.18
CA LEU A 194 -0.10 -2.86 -8.33
C LEU A 194 1.37 -2.93 -7.90
N SER A 195 2.12 -1.88 -8.20
CA SER A 195 3.44 -1.63 -7.63
C SER A 195 3.31 -1.21 -6.17
N SER A 196 4.18 -1.72 -5.32
CA SER A 196 4.11 -1.45 -3.89
C SER A 196 5.48 -1.38 -3.24
N LEU A 197 5.61 -0.54 -2.23
CA LEU A 197 6.75 -0.55 -1.32
C LEU A 197 6.58 -1.70 -0.33
N ALA A 198 7.59 -2.56 -0.23
CA ALA A 198 7.59 -3.71 0.66
C ALA A 198 8.38 -3.40 1.96
N PRO A 199 7.73 -3.11 3.09
CA PRO A 199 8.41 -3.02 4.37
C PRO A 199 8.99 -4.38 4.78
N ASP A 200 10.10 -4.36 5.51
CA ASP A 200 10.71 -5.57 6.03
C ASP A 200 10.01 -6.05 7.31
N PHE A 201 8.77 -6.53 7.13
CA PHE A 201 7.97 -7.02 8.25
C PHE A 201 8.57 -8.22 8.96
N GLU A 202 9.38 -9.02 8.27
CA GLU A 202 10.05 -10.17 8.86
C GLU A 202 11.08 -9.70 9.90
N SER A 203 11.99 -8.82 9.52
CA SER A 203 12.94 -8.20 10.46
C SER A 203 12.22 -7.42 11.56
N GLY A 204 11.11 -6.77 11.24
CA GLY A 204 10.27 -6.08 12.22
C GLY A 204 9.66 -7.03 13.24
N GLY A 205 9.16 -8.18 12.82
CA GLY A 205 8.64 -9.23 13.70
C GLY A 205 9.72 -9.81 14.63
N HIS A 206 10.90 -10.10 14.08
CA HIS A 206 12.05 -10.55 14.88
C HIS A 206 12.44 -9.49 15.92
N ALA A 207 12.55 -8.22 15.54
CA ALA A 207 12.87 -7.14 16.46
C ALA A 207 11.82 -6.97 17.57
N ALA A 208 10.55 -7.13 17.25
CA ALA A 208 9.46 -7.10 18.23
C ALA A 208 9.58 -8.25 19.25
N ALA A 209 9.85 -9.47 18.77
CA ALA A 209 10.03 -10.64 19.64
C ALA A 209 11.27 -10.51 20.53
N GLU A 210 12.40 -10.05 19.98
CA GLU A 210 13.62 -9.77 20.75
C GLU A 210 13.38 -8.72 21.84
N ALA A 211 12.67 -7.64 21.49
CA ALA A 211 12.32 -6.59 22.43
C ALA A 211 11.45 -7.10 23.57
N LEU A 212 10.42 -7.88 23.25
CA LEU A 212 9.56 -8.46 24.26
C LEU A 212 10.35 -9.42 25.18
N HIS A 213 11.18 -10.28 24.60
CA HIS A 213 12.02 -11.19 25.36
C HIS A 213 12.96 -10.43 26.31
N ALA A 214 13.59 -9.35 25.86
CA ALA A 214 14.46 -8.52 26.69
C ALA A 214 13.70 -7.90 27.88
N ILE A 215 12.49 -7.37 27.63
CA ILE A 215 11.61 -6.83 28.68
C ILE A 215 11.31 -7.92 29.73
N LEU A 216 10.87 -9.10 29.28
CA LEU A 216 10.45 -10.19 30.17
C LEU A 216 11.60 -10.77 31.00
N THR A 217 12.84 -10.74 30.46
CA THR A 217 14.06 -11.25 31.14
C THR A 217 14.84 -10.19 31.90
N GLY A 218 14.39 -8.93 31.87
CA GLY A 218 15.11 -7.82 32.54
C GLY A 218 16.47 -7.47 31.88
N ARG A 219 16.70 -7.91 30.64
CA ARG A 219 17.92 -7.55 29.89
C ARG A 219 17.82 -6.11 29.41
N LYS A 220 18.90 -5.35 29.57
CA LYS A 220 19.01 -4.03 28.94
C LYS A 220 19.04 -4.21 27.43
N MET A 221 18.06 -3.67 26.72
CA MET A 221 18.15 -3.53 25.28
C MET A 221 19.22 -2.48 24.94
N GLN A 222 20.03 -2.76 23.92
CA GLN A 222 20.72 -1.67 23.24
C GLN A 222 19.65 -0.76 22.63
N GLU A 223 19.82 0.56 22.74
CA GLU A 223 18.92 1.56 22.08
C GLU A 223 18.86 1.29 20.57
N ARG A 224 17.99 0.40 20.18
CA ARG A 224 17.61 0.21 18.79
C ARG A 224 16.31 0.97 18.57
N LYS A 225 16.33 1.92 17.66
CA LYS A 225 15.10 2.43 17.08
C LYS A 225 14.44 1.25 16.36
N LEU A 226 13.39 0.71 16.95
CA LEU A 226 12.65 -0.43 16.41
C LEU A 226 11.79 0.06 15.22
N LYS A 227 12.48 0.35 14.11
CA LYS A 227 11.85 0.78 12.86
C LYS A 227 11.99 -0.29 11.81
N ILE A 228 10.86 -0.62 11.21
CA ILE A 228 10.78 -1.52 10.06
C ILE A 228 11.22 -0.74 8.82
N GLY A 229 12.36 -1.10 8.26
CA GLY A 229 12.88 -0.53 7.02
C GLY A 229 12.11 -0.97 5.78
N ILE A 230 12.60 -0.56 4.62
CA ILE A 230 12.11 -1.04 3.34
C ILE A 230 12.95 -2.25 2.95
N ARG A 231 12.30 -3.37 2.60
CA ARG A 231 12.94 -4.53 2.01
C ARG A 231 13.19 -4.32 0.53
N ASP A 232 12.15 -3.86 -0.20
CA ASP A 232 12.20 -3.70 -1.65
C ASP A 232 11.12 -2.73 -2.16
N ILE A 233 11.26 -2.33 -3.43
CA ILE A 233 10.21 -1.67 -4.20
C ILE A 233 9.77 -2.66 -5.26
N MET A 234 8.59 -3.24 -5.08
CA MET A 234 8.03 -4.20 -6.02
C MET A 234 7.34 -3.46 -7.16
N GLU A 235 8.11 -3.15 -8.21
CA GLU A 235 7.55 -2.51 -9.39
C GLU A 235 6.74 -3.50 -10.22
N ARG A 236 5.51 -3.11 -10.54
CA ARG A 236 4.58 -3.83 -11.40
C ARG A 236 3.97 -2.85 -12.42
N LEU A 237 2.95 -3.27 -13.14
CA LEU A 237 2.38 -2.51 -14.25
C LEU A 237 1.81 -1.15 -13.88
N SER A 238 1.45 -0.90 -12.62
CA SER A 238 0.84 0.39 -12.22
C SER A 238 1.83 1.56 -12.15
N THR A 239 3.15 1.29 -12.17
CA THR A 239 4.19 2.33 -12.23
C THR A 239 5.22 2.09 -13.33
N THR A 240 5.22 0.91 -13.98
CA THR A 240 6.21 0.61 -15.02
C THR A 240 6.19 1.71 -16.08
N ASP A 241 7.33 2.37 -16.29
CA ASP A 241 7.47 3.35 -17.36
C ASP A 241 7.36 2.65 -18.72
N LEU A 242 6.27 2.92 -19.39
CA LEU A 242 5.94 2.32 -20.68
C LEU A 242 6.24 3.27 -21.84
N SER A 243 7.06 4.30 -21.64
CA SER A 243 7.50 5.20 -22.70
C SER A 243 8.27 4.39 -23.77
N GLY A 244 7.59 4.10 -24.87
CA GLY A 244 8.13 3.33 -25.99
C GLY A 244 7.48 1.95 -26.18
N SER A 245 8.14 0.88 -25.78
CA SER A 245 7.70 -0.50 -26.02
C SER A 245 6.63 -1.01 -25.04
N GLY A 246 6.66 -0.54 -23.82
CA GLY A 246 5.82 -1.03 -22.75
C GLY A 246 4.34 -0.60 -22.82
N ASN A 247 4.01 0.55 -23.42
CA ASN A 247 2.62 0.96 -23.66
C ASN A 247 1.84 -0.11 -24.47
N ARG A 248 2.50 -0.73 -25.43
CA ARG A 248 1.88 -1.80 -26.23
C ARG A 248 1.67 -3.07 -25.43
N VAL A 249 2.58 -3.43 -24.52
CA VAL A 249 2.47 -4.60 -23.62
C VAL A 249 1.32 -4.41 -22.64
N SER A 250 1.23 -3.25 -21.99
CA SER A 250 0.13 -2.94 -21.08
C SER A 250 -1.23 -3.00 -21.77
N ARG A 251 -1.34 -2.39 -22.96
CA ARG A 251 -2.56 -2.45 -23.75
C ARG A 251 -2.91 -3.87 -24.18
N ALA A 252 -1.91 -4.71 -24.46
CA ALA A 252 -2.13 -6.13 -24.78
C ALA A 252 -2.65 -6.89 -23.56
N LEU A 253 -2.04 -6.70 -22.38
CA LEU A 253 -2.50 -7.31 -21.12
C LEU A 253 -3.93 -6.90 -20.78
N ASP A 254 -4.25 -5.61 -20.86
CA ASP A 254 -5.60 -5.11 -20.62
C ASP A 254 -6.62 -5.69 -21.57
N LEU A 255 -6.24 -5.83 -22.85
CA LEU A 255 -7.10 -6.42 -23.86
C LEU A 255 -7.35 -7.91 -23.58
N ILE A 256 -6.30 -8.66 -23.27
CA ILE A 256 -6.39 -10.08 -22.93
C ILE A 256 -7.31 -10.26 -21.71
N ARG A 257 -7.08 -9.54 -20.63
CA ARG A 257 -7.88 -9.65 -19.41
C ARG A 257 -9.34 -9.28 -19.57
N ARG A 258 -9.64 -8.23 -20.37
CA ARG A 258 -11.03 -7.85 -20.66
C ARG A 258 -11.76 -8.87 -21.50
N LYS A 259 -11.05 -9.59 -22.37
CA LYS A 259 -11.62 -10.53 -23.35
C LYS A 259 -11.30 -12.00 -23.06
N ALA A 260 -10.73 -12.30 -21.90
CA ALA A 260 -10.39 -13.67 -21.51
C ALA A 260 -11.59 -14.64 -21.62
N ASN A 261 -12.77 -14.16 -21.21
CA ASN A 261 -14.01 -14.97 -21.29
C ASN A 261 -14.62 -15.03 -22.70
N GLU A 262 -14.11 -14.26 -23.66
CA GLU A 262 -14.58 -14.22 -25.06
C GLU A 262 -13.73 -15.10 -25.99
N GLY A 263 -12.68 -15.76 -25.46
CA GLY A 263 -11.78 -16.60 -26.26
C GLY A 263 -10.89 -15.81 -27.20
N ILE A 264 -10.28 -14.73 -26.73
CA ILE A 264 -9.36 -13.91 -27.53
C ILE A 264 -8.17 -14.74 -28.04
N THR A 265 -7.70 -14.43 -29.24
CA THR A 265 -6.52 -15.09 -29.84
C THR A 265 -5.32 -14.16 -29.91
N VAL A 266 -4.09 -14.70 -29.97
CA VAL A 266 -2.85 -13.93 -30.16
C VAL A 266 -2.96 -13.00 -31.36
N ALA A 267 -3.47 -13.50 -32.49
CA ALA A 267 -3.66 -12.69 -33.70
C ALA A 267 -4.61 -11.51 -33.49
N ALA A 268 -5.67 -11.69 -32.70
CA ALA A 268 -6.62 -10.62 -32.38
C ALA A 268 -5.95 -9.55 -31.46
N VAL A 269 -5.14 -9.96 -30.49
CA VAL A 269 -4.35 -9.05 -29.65
C VAL A 269 -3.40 -8.23 -30.52
N ILE A 270 -2.61 -8.88 -31.35
CA ILE A 270 -1.65 -8.21 -32.24
C ILE A 270 -2.34 -7.22 -33.18
N LYS A 271 -3.45 -7.64 -33.80
CA LYS A 271 -4.24 -6.78 -34.70
C LYS A 271 -4.78 -5.52 -34.00
N GLN A 272 -5.28 -5.65 -32.77
CA GLN A 272 -5.85 -4.52 -32.03
C GLN A 272 -4.79 -3.59 -31.43
N ILE A 273 -3.64 -4.13 -31.01
CA ILE A 273 -2.55 -3.34 -30.48
C ILE A 273 -1.77 -2.62 -31.57
N GLY A 274 -1.67 -3.26 -32.75
CA GLY A 274 -0.96 -2.74 -33.91
C GLY A 274 0.57 -2.82 -33.83
N GLY A 275 1.24 -2.51 -34.95
CA GLY A 275 2.70 -2.51 -35.08
C GLY A 275 3.33 -3.89 -35.26
N SER A 276 4.65 -4.03 -35.06
CA SER A 276 5.36 -5.29 -35.28
C SER A 276 5.02 -6.35 -34.25
N GLU A 277 4.55 -7.50 -34.73
CA GLU A 277 4.26 -8.68 -33.90
C GLU A 277 5.49 -9.16 -33.14
N ARG A 278 6.62 -9.35 -33.85
CA ARG A 278 7.87 -9.80 -33.26
C ARG A 278 8.35 -8.88 -32.12
N LEU A 279 8.17 -7.57 -32.28
CA LEU A 279 8.55 -6.60 -31.26
C LEU A 279 7.60 -6.63 -30.06
N LEU A 280 6.28 -6.82 -30.30
CA LEU A 280 5.30 -6.93 -29.24
C LEU A 280 5.55 -8.21 -28.42
N GLU A 281 5.76 -9.36 -29.07
CA GLU A 281 6.07 -10.64 -28.39
C GLU A 281 7.36 -10.57 -27.57
N LYS A 282 8.43 -9.97 -28.15
CA LYS A 282 9.67 -9.77 -27.42
C LYS A 282 9.46 -8.93 -26.17
N ASN A 283 8.86 -7.74 -26.31
CA ASN A 283 8.64 -6.82 -25.21
C ASN A 283 7.68 -7.42 -24.18
N PHE A 284 6.66 -8.15 -24.62
CA PHE A 284 5.71 -8.83 -23.74
C PHE A 284 6.43 -9.88 -22.88
N SER A 285 7.28 -10.70 -23.48
CA SER A 285 8.06 -11.70 -22.75
C SER A 285 9.08 -11.08 -21.79
N GLU A 286 9.70 -9.95 -22.15
CA GLU A 286 10.62 -9.23 -21.27
C GLU A 286 9.92 -8.59 -20.06
N VAL A 287 8.70 -8.07 -20.23
CA VAL A 287 7.95 -7.37 -19.17
C VAL A 287 7.14 -8.33 -18.31
N VAL A 288 6.50 -9.34 -18.94
CA VAL A 288 5.55 -10.25 -18.27
C VAL A 288 6.20 -11.58 -17.85
N GLY A 289 7.38 -11.88 -18.40
CA GLY A 289 8.13 -13.10 -18.11
C GLY A 289 7.68 -14.33 -18.93
N HIS A 290 6.67 -14.19 -19.78
CA HIS A 290 6.20 -15.26 -20.67
C HIS A 290 5.51 -14.70 -21.92
N SER A 291 5.17 -15.58 -22.90
CA SER A 291 4.58 -15.18 -24.18
C SER A 291 3.12 -14.74 -24.06
N ILE A 292 2.62 -13.96 -25.05
CA ILE A 292 1.20 -13.61 -25.18
C ILE A 292 0.32 -14.86 -25.21
N CYS A 293 0.77 -15.91 -25.90
CA CYS A 293 0.02 -17.18 -25.99
C CYS A 293 -0.17 -17.86 -24.63
N ARG A 294 0.78 -17.70 -23.69
CA ARG A 294 0.68 -18.26 -22.33
C ARG A 294 -0.18 -17.41 -21.41
N GLU A 295 -0.34 -16.14 -21.71
CA GLU A 295 -1.18 -15.22 -20.94
C GLU A 295 -2.68 -15.35 -21.29
N ILE A 296 -3.00 -15.77 -22.52
CA ILE A 296 -4.37 -16.09 -22.99
C ILE A 296 -4.81 -17.45 -22.44
#